data_28ce9fbf39900866b614b70234ed7d75
#
_entry.id   28ce9fbf39900866b614b70234ed7d75
#
_cell.length_a   1.000
_cell.length_b   1.000
_cell.length_c   1.000
_cell.angle_alpha   90.00
_cell.angle_beta   90.00
_cell.angle_gamma   90.00
#
_symmetry.space_group_name_H-M   'P 1'
#
loop_
_entity.id
_entity.type
_entity.pdbx_description
1 polymer ?
#
loop_
_entity_poly.entity_id
_entity_poly.type
_entity_poly.pdbx_seq_one_letter_code
_entity_poly.pdbx_strand_id
1 'polypeptide(L)'
;WIIRQSGDQNLLIEFGEPELDLRIRFKVHLFYQLLVGSKITGIIDLTPGIRSLQVHFEPQVCTRNQAIDWILSNLNKLEEEKETSVPSRIVWLPLSWDDPSTQLAVEKYQKSVRPDAPWYPDNIEFIRRINGLSDIDEVRQIAYDASYVVLGLGDVYLGAPVATPLDPRHRLVTTKYNPARTWTPENAVGIGGAYLCVYGMEGPGGYQLMGRTIQMWNRYNRGGTFPGGKPWL
;
A
#
# COMPACT_ATOMS: atom_id res chain seq x y z
N TRP A 1 3.21 3.91 -21.83
CA TRP A 1 1.94 3.42 -21.30
C TRP A 1 1.26 2.43 -22.25
N ILE A 2 0.40 1.58 -21.71
CA ILE A 2 -0.41 0.62 -22.46
C ILE A 2 -1.83 0.67 -21.89
N ILE A 3 -2.85 0.69 -22.76
CA ILE A 3 -4.26 0.56 -22.35
C ILE A 3 -4.71 -0.87 -22.63
N ARG A 4 -5.24 -1.53 -21.60
CA ARG A 4 -5.79 -2.88 -21.70
C ARG A 4 -7.25 -2.88 -21.32
N GLN A 5 -8.04 -3.69 -21.99
CA GLN A 5 -9.40 -3.99 -21.53
C GLN A 5 -9.33 -4.94 -20.34
N SER A 6 -10.11 -4.64 -19.29
CA SER A 6 -10.22 -5.44 -18.07
C SER A 6 -11.69 -5.73 -17.78
N GLY A 7 -12.20 -6.81 -18.37
CA GLY A 7 -13.64 -7.07 -18.43
C GLY A 7 -14.36 -6.19 -19.42
N ASP A 8 -15.65 -6.03 -19.28
CA ASP A 8 -16.54 -5.30 -20.20
C ASP A 8 -16.74 -3.81 -19.84
N GLN A 9 -16.47 -3.45 -18.59
CA GLN A 9 -16.72 -2.13 -18.01
C GLN A 9 -15.47 -1.43 -17.49
N ASN A 10 -14.27 -2.00 -17.71
CA ASN A 10 -13.05 -1.43 -17.18
C ASN A 10 -11.95 -1.34 -18.24
N LEU A 11 -11.15 -0.27 -18.14
CA LEU A 11 -9.89 -0.10 -18.84
C LEU A 11 -8.78 0.05 -17.82
N LEU A 12 -7.68 -0.66 -18.03
CA LEU A 12 -6.47 -0.56 -17.23
C LEU A 12 -5.39 0.15 -18.02
N ILE A 13 -4.91 1.27 -17.51
CA ILE A 13 -3.78 2.02 -18.07
C ILE A 13 -2.55 1.67 -17.25
N GLU A 14 -1.55 1.05 -17.86
CA GLU A 14 -0.28 0.67 -17.24
C GLU A 14 0.84 1.58 -17.71
N PHE A 15 1.74 1.95 -16.79
CA PHE A 15 2.91 2.77 -17.04
C PHE A 15 4.19 2.00 -16.69
N GLY A 16 5.22 2.12 -17.52
CA GLY A 16 6.53 1.54 -17.29
C GLY A 16 6.56 0.02 -17.14
N GLU A 17 7.69 -0.47 -16.66
CA GLU A 17 7.92 -1.89 -16.39
C GLU A 17 7.32 -2.32 -15.04
N PRO A 18 7.13 -3.64 -14.79
CA PRO A 18 6.56 -4.16 -13.54
C PRO A 18 7.56 -4.12 -12.37
N GLU A 19 8.06 -2.94 -12.07
CA GLU A 19 8.98 -2.65 -10.96
C GLU A 19 8.46 -1.50 -10.08
N LEU A 20 9.01 -1.37 -8.87
CA LEU A 20 8.67 -0.30 -7.95
C LEU A 20 9.47 0.96 -8.31
N ASP A 21 8.91 1.82 -9.15
CA ASP A 21 9.42 3.15 -9.47
C ASP A 21 8.48 4.24 -8.92
N LEU A 22 8.96 5.02 -7.96
CA LEU A 22 8.18 6.09 -7.36
C LEU A 22 7.85 7.22 -8.35
N ARG A 23 8.68 7.46 -9.36
CA ARG A 23 8.39 8.44 -10.42
C ARG A 23 7.14 8.02 -11.19
N ILE A 24 7.04 6.73 -11.51
CA ILE A 24 5.86 6.17 -12.16
C ILE A 24 4.64 6.27 -11.22
N ARG A 25 4.80 5.99 -9.92
CA ARG A 25 3.69 6.15 -8.97
C ARG A 25 3.18 7.59 -8.90
N PHE A 26 4.07 8.58 -8.90
CA PHE A 26 3.68 9.99 -8.95
C PHE A 26 3.04 10.35 -10.31
N LYS A 27 3.55 9.83 -11.42
CA LYS A 27 2.95 10.01 -12.75
C LYS A 27 1.50 9.49 -12.79
N VAL A 28 1.25 8.31 -12.21
CA VAL A 28 -0.12 7.76 -12.07
C VAL A 28 -1.01 8.68 -11.23
N HIS A 29 -0.48 9.26 -10.16
CA HIS A 29 -1.24 10.18 -9.31
C HIS A 29 -1.63 11.46 -10.06
N LEU A 30 -0.71 12.07 -10.78
CA LEU A 30 -0.97 13.25 -11.59
C LEU A 30 -1.98 12.95 -12.70
N PHE A 31 -1.84 11.82 -13.36
CA PHE A 31 -2.81 11.37 -14.34
C PHE A 31 -4.21 11.19 -13.75
N TYR A 32 -4.30 10.59 -12.56
CA TYR A 32 -5.55 10.49 -11.82
C TYR A 32 -6.18 11.85 -11.57
N GLN A 33 -5.39 12.84 -11.15
CA GLN A 33 -5.88 14.21 -10.92
C GLN A 33 -6.40 14.87 -12.20
N LEU A 34 -5.72 14.71 -13.33
CA LEU A 34 -6.17 15.19 -14.64
C LEU A 34 -7.51 14.57 -15.03
N LEU A 35 -7.64 13.24 -14.84
CA LEU A 35 -8.88 12.53 -15.15
C LEU A 35 -10.04 12.96 -14.25
N VAL A 36 -9.80 13.17 -12.96
CA VAL A 36 -10.81 13.72 -12.03
C VAL A 36 -11.27 15.10 -12.48
N GLY A 37 -10.34 15.99 -12.86
CA GLY A 37 -10.63 17.35 -13.31
C GLY A 37 -11.36 17.43 -14.66
N SER A 38 -11.29 16.37 -15.47
CA SER A 38 -11.88 16.32 -16.83
C SER A 38 -12.93 15.21 -16.98
N LYS A 39 -13.49 14.71 -15.87
CA LYS A 39 -14.40 13.55 -15.87
C LYS A 39 -15.60 13.76 -16.81
N ILE A 40 -15.80 12.80 -17.73
CA ILE A 40 -16.94 12.77 -18.64
C ILE A 40 -18.10 11.92 -18.07
N THR A 41 -19.29 12.15 -18.61
CA THR A 41 -20.48 11.36 -18.23
C THR A 41 -20.26 9.88 -18.58
N GLY A 42 -20.67 8.99 -17.68
CA GLY A 42 -20.52 7.55 -17.84
C GLY A 42 -19.22 6.99 -17.24
N ILE A 43 -18.29 7.81 -16.74
CA ILE A 43 -17.19 7.34 -15.91
C ILE A 43 -17.70 7.17 -14.48
N ILE A 44 -17.62 5.94 -13.96
CA ILE A 44 -18.12 5.58 -12.63
C ILE A 44 -17.02 5.83 -11.60
N ASP A 45 -15.85 5.20 -11.77
CA ASP A 45 -14.77 5.23 -10.80
C ASP A 45 -13.39 5.26 -11.45
N LEU A 46 -12.41 5.77 -10.70
CA LEU A 46 -11.01 5.85 -11.06
C LEU A 46 -10.18 5.28 -9.91
N THR A 47 -9.53 4.16 -10.12
CA THR A 47 -8.76 3.47 -9.07
C THR A 47 -7.26 3.48 -9.42
N PRO A 48 -6.45 4.35 -8.77
CA PRO A 48 -5.01 4.40 -8.99
C PRO A 48 -4.30 3.24 -8.29
N GLY A 49 -3.42 2.55 -9.01
CA GLY A 49 -2.46 1.58 -8.50
C GLY A 49 -1.06 2.18 -8.35
N ILE A 50 -0.05 1.33 -8.17
CA ILE A 50 1.35 1.79 -8.05
C ILE A 50 1.90 2.26 -9.40
N ARG A 51 1.66 1.50 -10.46
CA ARG A 51 2.08 1.82 -11.83
C ARG A 51 0.94 1.79 -12.84
N SER A 52 -0.29 1.76 -12.37
CA SER A 52 -1.47 1.67 -13.23
C SER A 52 -2.62 2.49 -12.71
N LEU A 53 -3.60 2.74 -13.57
CA LEU A 53 -4.87 3.35 -13.22
C LEU A 53 -5.98 2.57 -13.90
N GLN A 54 -6.97 2.15 -13.13
CA GLN A 54 -8.19 1.53 -13.65
C GLN A 54 -9.28 2.59 -13.80
N VAL A 55 -9.92 2.58 -14.96
CA VAL A 55 -11.10 3.39 -15.28
C VAL A 55 -12.29 2.46 -15.36
N HIS A 56 -13.27 2.66 -14.49
CA HIS A 56 -14.58 1.98 -14.54
C HIS A 56 -15.59 2.89 -15.23
N PHE A 57 -16.24 2.39 -16.27
CA PHE A 57 -17.21 3.15 -17.06
C PHE A 57 -18.50 2.36 -17.30
N GLU A 58 -19.61 3.07 -17.55
CA GLU A 58 -20.92 2.49 -17.90
C GLU A 58 -21.05 2.41 -19.42
N PRO A 59 -20.97 1.22 -20.05
CA PRO A 59 -20.94 1.07 -21.48
C PRO A 59 -22.19 1.58 -22.23
N GLN A 60 -23.32 1.64 -21.53
CA GLN A 60 -24.57 2.16 -22.12
C GLN A 60 -24.58 3.70 -22.20
N VAL A 61 -23.73 4.37 -21.41
CA VAL A 61 -23.66 5.84 -21.33
C VAL A 61 -22.39 6.37 -22.00
N CYS A 62 -21.27 5.69 -21.81
CA CYS A 62 -19.96 6.01 -22.38
C CYS A 62 -19.43 4.78 -23.10
N THR A 63 -19.31 4.85 -24.39
CA THR A 63 -18.72 3.73 -25.16
C THR A 63 -17.24 3.57 -24.82
N ARG A 64 -16.71 2.36 -25.01
CA ARG A 64 -15.29 2.08 -24.81
C ARG A 64 -14.39 3.04 -25.60
N ASN A 65 -14.75 3.37 -26.84
CA ASN A 65 -13.96 4.28 -27.67
C ASN A 65 -13.98 5.71 -27.11
N GLN A 66 -15.12 6.20 -26.64
CA GLN A 66 -15.20 7.51 -25.97
C GLN A 66 -14.35 7.55 -24.71
N ALA A 67 -14.36 6.48 -23.91
CA ALA A 67 -13.49 6.39 -22.73
C ALA A 67 -12.00 6.38 -23.12
N ILE A 68 -11.62 5.64 -24.18
CA ILE A 68 -10.24 5.61 -24.69
C ILE A 68 -9.82 6.99 -25.20
N ASP A 69 -10.63 7.66 -26.00
CA ASP A 69 -10.33 9.00 -26.56
C ASP A 69 -10.13 10.02 -25.44
N TRP A 70 -10.98 9.97 -24.41
CA TRP A 70 -10.84 10.82 -23.21
C TRP A 70 -9.54 10.51 -22.45
N ILE A 71 -9.19 9.24 -22.26
CA ILE A 71 -7.93 8.80 -21.64
C ILE A 71 -6.74 9.34 -22.44
N LEU A 72 -6.72 9.14 -23.76
CA LEU A 72 -5.63 9.57 -24.64
C LEU A 72 -5.44 11.09 -24.62
N SER A 73 -6.54 11.86 -24.68
CA SER A 73 -6.48 13.32 -24.56
C SER A 73 -5.81 13.78 -23.27
N ASN A 74 -6.08 13.11 -22.14
CA ASN A 74 -5.46 13.45 -20.86
C ASN A 74 -4.02 12.92 -20.72
N LEU A 75 -3.67 11.82 -21.37
CA LEU A 75 -2.28 11.35 -21.45
C LEU A 75 -1.40 12.35 -22.21
N ASN A 76 -1.89 12.93 -23.30
CA ASN A 76 -1.16 13.97 -24.03
C ASN A 76 -0.90 15.20 -23.16
N LYS A 77 -1.89 15.66 -22.40
CA LYS A 77 -1.70 16.75 -21.42
C LYS A 77 -0.66 16.43 -20.35
N LEU A 78 -0.67 15.20 -19.84
CA LEU A 78 0.31 14.76 -18.85
C LEU A 78 1.75 14.80 -19.39
N GLU A 79 1.96 14.53 -20.66
CA GLU A 79 3.29 14.57 -21.30
C GLU A 79 3.78 16.00 -21.56
N GLU A 80 2.89 16.97 -21.65
CA GLU A 80 3.21 18.40 -21.84
C GLU A 80 3.63 19.07 -20.52
N GLU A 81 3.25 18.52 -19.37
CA GLU A 81 3.60 19.07 -18.04
C GLU A 81 5.05 18.77 -17.69
N LYS A 82 5.91 19.81 -17.67
CA LYS A 82 7.36 19.68 -17.40
C LYS A 82 7.73 19.72 -15.92
N GLU A 83 6.95 20.43 -15.11
CA GLU A 83 7.19 20.57 -13.66
C GLU A 83 5.89 20.31 -12.91
N THR A 84 5.92 19.30 -12.06
CA THR A 84 4.76 18.93 -11.27
C THR A 84 5.12 18.84 -9.80
N SER A 85 4.31 19.42 -8.95
CA SER A 85 4.39 19.28 -7.50
C SER A 85 3.14 18.62 -6.96
N VAL A 86 3.32 17.72 -6.01
CA VAL A 86 2.22 17.05 -5.31
C VAL A 86 2.18 17.57 -3.87
N PRO A 87 1.10 18.24 -3.44
CA PRO A 87 0.94 18.62 -2.04
C PRO A 87 1.05 17.40 -1.14
N SER A 88 1.90 17.48 -0.13
CA SER A 88 2.12 16.38 0.80
C SER A 88 2.24 16.89 2.23
N ARG A 89 2.21 15.96 3.19
CA ARG A 89 2.48 16.23 4.59
C ARG A 89 3.35 15.14 5.18
N ILE A 90 4.14 15.48 6.20
CA ILE A 90 4.91 14.52 6.98
C ILE A 90 4.12 14.22 8.25
N VAL A 91 3.96 12.93 8.54
CA VAL A 91 3.31 12.43 9.75
C VAL A 91 4.31 11.57 10.50
N TRP A 92 4.52 11.86 11.77
CA TRP A 92 5.38 11.09 12.66
C TRP A 92 4.52 10.16 13.51
N LEU A 93 4.81 8.86 13.43
CA LEU A 93 4.09 7.84 14.19
C LEU A 93 5.04 7.15 15.16
N PRO A 94 4.67 7.00 16.45
CA PRO A 94 5.47 6.20 17.36
C PRO A 94 5.38 4.71 16.99
N LEU A 95 6.44 3.97 17.23
CA LEU A 95 6.48 2.52 17.02
C LEU A 95 6.97 1.83 18.29
N SER A 96 6.13 0.99 18.89
CA SER A 96 6.52 0.01 19.90
C SER A 96 7.24 -1.12 19.18
N TRP A 97 8.57 -1.07 19.15
CA TRP A 97 9.40 -2.08 18.49
C TRP A 97 9.29 -3.42 19.22
N ASP A 98 9.17 -4.50 18.47
CA ASP A 98 9.05 -5.86 19.01
C ASP A 98 7.94 -6.02 20.05
N ASP A 99 6.78 -5.45 19.75
CA ASP A 99 5.64 -5.36 20.68
C ASP A 99 5.13 -6.76 21.10
N PRO A 100 4.84 -6.99 22.39
CA PRO A 100 4.37 -8.28 22.90
C PRO A 100 3.13 -8.83 22.17
N SER A 101 2.24 -7.97 21.66
CA SER A 101 1.07 -8.43 20.89
C SER A 101 1.45 -8.98 19.52
N THR A 102 2.50 -8.47 18.89
CA THR A 102 3.04 -9.02 17.64
C THR A 102 3.79 -10.33 17.88
N GLN A 103 4.53 -10.45 18.98
CA GLN A 103 5.13 -11.72 19.40
C GLN A 103 4.06 -12.79 19.65
N LEU A 104 2.98 -12.44 20.34
CA LEU A 104 1.85 -13.34 20.57
C LEU A 104 1.22 -13.83 19.24
N ALA A 105 1.17 -12.98 18.20
CA ALA A 105 0.67 -13.38 16.90
C ALA A 105 1.58 -14.41 16.20
N VAL A 106 2.89 -14.27 16.33
CA VAL A 106 3.88 -15.25 15.87
C VAL A 106 3.73 -16.57 16.61
N GLU A 107 3.63 -16.52 17.95
CA GLU A 107 3.46 -17.70 18.80
C GLU A 107 2.16 -18.48 18.49
N LYS A 108 1.03 -17.77 18.37
CA LYS A 108 -0.24 -18.39 17.99
C LYS A 108 -0.15 -19.08 16.65
N TYR A 109 0.46 -18.44 15.66
CA TYR A 109 0.64 -19.02 14.34
C TYR A 109 1.51 -20.29 14.38
N GLN A 110 2.61 -20.26 15.11
CA GLN A 110 3.47 -21.42 15.28
C GLN A 110 2.74 -22.62 15.86
N LYS A 111 1.89 -22.39 16.88
CA LYS A 111 1.14 -23.45 17.55
C LYS A 111 -0.03 -24.00 16.74
N SER A 112 -0.65 -23.20 15.90
CA SER A 112 -1.95 -23.56 15.30
C SER A 112 -1.95 -23.69 13.78
N VAL A 113 -0.94 -23.16 13.06
CA VAL A 113 -0.96 -23.11 11.59
C VAL A 113 0.26 -23.79 10.99
N ARG A 114 1.47 -23.36 11.33
CA ARG A 114 2.70 -23.91 10.73
C ARG A 114 3.86 -23.87 11.72
N PRO A 115 4.16 -24.98 12.38
CA PRO A 115 5.21 -25.09 13.42
C PRO A 115 6.63 -24.90 12.91
N ASP A 116 6.90 -25.19 11.63
CA ASP A 116 8.22 -25.27 10.99
C ASP A 116 8.51 -24.12 10.01
N ALA A 117 7.81 -23.01 10.15
CA ALA A 117 7.98 -21.90 9.22
C ALA A 117 9.37 -21.25 9.32
N PRO A 118 9.97 -20.79 8.20
CA PRO A 118 11.34 -20.27 8.17
C PRO A 118 11.53 -18.93 8.89
N TRP A 119 10.44 -18.25 9.25
CA TRP A 119 10.45 -16.97 9.97
C TRP A 119 10.45 -17.10 11.50
N TYR A 120 10.72 -18.29 12.03
CA TYR A 120 10.92 -18.49 13.44
C TYR A 120 12.39 -18.38 13.85
N PRO A 121 12.66 -18.12 15.12
CA PRO A 121 11.69 -17.90 16.22
C PRO A 121 11.03 -16.51 16.22
N ASP A 122 11.56 -15.56 15.46
CA ASP A 122 11.22 -14.14 15.47
C ASP A 122 11.20 -13.55 14.07
N ASN A 123 10.21 -12.71 13.77
CA ASN A 123 10.06 -12.07 12.48
C ASN A 123 11.17 -11.04 12.20
N ILE A 124 11.65 -10.31 13.21
CA ILE A 124 12.71 -9.32 13.08
C ILE A 124 14.03 -10.04 12.75
N GLU A 125 14.31 -11.13 13.44
CA GLU A 125 15.47 -11.98 13.12
C GLU A 125 15.38 -12.56 11.70
N PHE A 126 14.19 -12.93 11.26
CA PHE A 126 14.00 -13.37 9.89
C PHE A 126 14.27 -12.24 8.88
N ILE A 127 13.78 -11.03 9.15
CA ILE A 127 14.08 -9.84 8.33
C ILE A 127 15.59 -9.61 8.26
N ARG A 128 16.28 -9.68 9.41
CA ARG A 128 17.74 -9.55 9.46
C ARG A 128 18.43 -10.54 8.53
N ARG A 129 18.11 -11.82 8.67
CA ARG A 129 18.76 -12.91 7.92
C ARG A 129 18.58 -12.78 6.42
N ILE A 130 17.36 -12.52 5.94
CA ILE A 130 17.10 -12.50 4.50
C ILE A 130 17.60 -11.23 3.82
N ASN A 131 17.86 -10.15 4.58
CA ASN A 131 18.47 -8.94 4.07
C ASN A 131 20.00 -8.92 4.25
N GLY A 132 20.59 -9.95 4.85
CA GLY A 132 22.04 -10.08 5.04
C GLY A 132 22.62 -9.07 6.04
N LEU A 133 21.80 -8.60 7.00
CA LEU A 133 22.21 -7.63 7.99
C LEU A 133 22.97 -8.27 9.14
N SER A 134 23.88 -7.53 9.79
CA SER A 134 24.77 -8.01 10.81
C SER A 134 24.04 -8.35 12.12
N ASP A 135 23.12 -7.48 12.55
CA ASP A 135 22.38 -7.62 13.81
C ASP A 135 20.96 -7.03 13.73
N ILE A 136 20.19 -7.22 14.80
CA ILE A 136 18.80 -6.75 14.93
C ILE A 136 18.75 -5.22 15.07
N ASP A 137 19.76 -4.61 15.66
CA ASP A 137 19.81 -3.16 15.81
C ASP A 137 19.96 -2.47 14.45
N GLU A 138 20.65 -3.09 13.50
CA GLU A 138 20.71 -2.60 12.13
C GLU A 138 19.32 -2.61 11.45
N VAL A 139 18.52 -3.66 11.66
CA VAL A 139 17.13 -3.70 11.17
C VAL A 139 16.32 -2.54 11.75
N ARG A 140 16.44 -2.34 13.07
CA ARG A 140 15.75 -1.26 13.77
C ARG A 140 16.18 0.11 13.26
N GLN A 141 17.49 0.33 13.12
CA GLN A 141 18.04 1.58 12.64
C GLN A 141 17.53 1.93 11.24
N ILE A 142 17.58 0.98 10.30
CA ILE A 142 17.04 1.15 8.95
C ILE A 142 15.56 1.50 8.98
N ALA A 143 14.77 0.79 9.80
CA ALA A 143 13.33 1.04 9.91
C ALA A 143 12.99 2.42 10.47
N TYR A 144 13.78 2.93 11.44
CA TYR A 144 13.55 4.23 12.07
C TYR A 144 14.11 5.41 11.27
N ASP A 145 15.21 5.24 10.55
CA ASP A 145 15.82 6.29 9.73
C ASP A 145 15.08 6.49 8.41
N ALA A 146 14.30 5.53 7.98
CA ALA A 146 13.58 5.59 6.73
C ALA A 146 12.46 6.64 6.73
N SER A 147 12.46 7.48 5.72
CA SER A 147 11.26 8.25 5.35
C SER A 147 10.41 7.45 4.39
N TYR A 148 9.17 7.19 4.76
CA TYR A 148 8.24 6.37 3.98
C TYR A 148 7.28 7.23 3.18
N VAL A 149 7.06 6.89 1.91
CA VAL A 149 5.96 7.44 1.12
C VAL A 149 4.78 6.48 1.17
N VAL A 150 3.61 6.99 1.54
CA VAL A 150 2.35 6.23 1.49
C VAL A 150 1.91 6.13 0.03
N LEU A 151 1.83 4.91 -0.47
CA LEU A 151 1.45 4.59 -1.85
C LEU A 151 -0.07 4.48 -2.01
N GLY A 152 -0.76 4.10 -0.94
CA GLY A 152 -2.19 3.94 -0.89
C GLY A 152 -2.70 3.64 0.51
N LEU A 153 -4.02 3.77 0.68
CA LEU A 153 -4.73 3.45 1.92
C LEU A 153 -5.69 2.30 1.63
N GLY A 154 -5.35 1.08 2.03
CA GLY A 154 -6.22 -0.06 1.83
C GLY A 154 -5.55 -1.34 1.33
N ASP A 155 -4.36 -1.66 1.79
CA ASP A 155 -3.69 -2.93 1.41
C ASP A 155 -4.46 -4.13 1.94
N VAL A 156 -4.59 -4.25 3.26
CA VAL A 156 -5.31 -5.36 3.91
C VAL A 156 -6.72 -4.94 4.28
N TYR A 157 -6.85 -3.75 4.85
CA TYR A 157 -8.12 -3.16 5.24
C TYR A 157 -8.24 -1.74 4.72
N LEU A 158 -9.47 -1.31 4.42
CA LEU A 158 -9.74 0.03 3.94
C LEU A 158 -9.15 1.09 4.91
N GLY A 159 -8.30 1.98 4.36
CA GLY A 159 -7.63 3.04 5.11
C GLY A 159 -6.35 2.64 5.83
N ALA A 160 -5.94 1.38 5.80
CA ALA A 160 -4.63 0.97 6.30
C ALA A 160 -3.53 1.44 5.34
N PRO A 161 -2.49 2.16 5.82
CA PRO A 161 -1.44 2.67 4.94
C PRO A 161 -0.54 1.53 4.45
N VAL A 162 -0.26 1.57 3.14
CA VAL A 162 0.82 0.83 2.49
C VAL A 162 1.87 1.82 2.06
N ALA A 163 3.10 1.63 2.49
CA ALA A 163 4.18 2.56 2.27
C ALA A 163 5.47 1.85 1.84
N THR A 164 6.39 2.61 1.26
CA THR A 164 7.74 2.15 0.97
C THR A 164 8.75 3.24 1.29
N PRO A 165 9.97 2.91 1.70
CA PRO A 165 11.02 3.91 1.90
C PRO A 165 11.30 4.69 0.62
N LEU A 166 11.45 6.01 0.75
CA LEU A 166 11.89 6.89 -0.34
C LEU A 166 13.29 6.52 -0.81
N ASP A 167 14.20 6.32 0.14
CA ASP A 167 15.56 5.86 -0.15
C ASP A 167 15.54 4.33 -0.35
N PRO A 168 15.91 3.83 -1.54
CA PRO A 168 15.96 2.39 -1.78
C PRO A 168 16.93 1.62 -0.88
N ARG A 169 17.95 2.28 -0.28
CA ARG A 169 18.86 1.65 0.69
C ARG A 169 18.17 1.25 1.99
N HIS A 170 17.04 1.88 2.32
CA HIS A 170 16.24 1.55 3.49
C HIS A 170 15.11 0.53 3.20
N ARG A 171 15.04 -0.02 1.98
CA ARG A 171 14.02 -1.00 1.60
C ARG A 171 14.42 -2.39 2.05
N LEU A 172 13.98 -2.76 3.24
CA LEU A 172 14.01 -4.14 3.71
C LEU A 172 12.99 -4.97 2.91
N VAL A 173 13.38 -6.15 2.49
CA VAL A 173 12.54 -7.04 1.68
C VAL A 173 12.30 -8.33 2.45
N THR A 174 11.05 -8.81 2.45
CA THR A 174 10.68 -10.08 3.09
C THR A 174 9.75 -10.91 2.22
N THR A 175 9.67 -12.21 2.52
CA THR A 175 8.56 -13.04 2.08
C THR A 175 7.37 -12.87 3.03
N LYS A 176 6.16 -13.07 2.53
CA LYS A 176 4.95 -13.11 3.35
C LYS A 176 4.78 -14.49 4.01
N TYR A 177 4.00 -14.55 5.08
CA TYR A 177 3.52 -15.81 5.65
C TYR A 177 2.72 -16.61 4.62
N ASN A 178 2.96 -17.89 4.55
CA ASN A 178 2.21 -18.83 3.73
C ASN A 178 1.98 -20.15 4.49
N PRO A 179 0.72 -20.44 4.88
CA PRO A 179 -0.47 -19.62 4.75
C PRO A 179 -0.41 -18.37 5.64
N ALA A 180 -1.30 -17.40 5.39
CA ALA A 180 -1.39 -16.19 6.21
C ALA A 180 -1.80 -16.52 7.66
N ARG A 181 -1.43 -15.63 8.60
CA ARG A 181 -1.95 -15.71 9.98
C ARG A 181 -3.46 -15.52 9.98
N THR A 182 -4.14 -16.24 10.85
CA THR A 182 -5.57 -16.06 11.09
C THR A 182 -5.88 -14.85 11.96
N TRP A 183 -4.90 -14.39 12.75
CA TRP A 183 -5.01 -13.23 13.60
C TRP A 183 -3.72 -12.40 13.58
N THR A 184 -3.86 -11.10 13.43
CA THR A 184 -2.83 -10.07 13.57
C THR A 184 -3.43 -8.98 14.45
N PRO A 185 -2.73 -8.46 15.46
CA PRO A 185 -3.27 -7.40 16.31
C PRO A 185 -3.47 -6.11 15.52
N GLU A 186 -4.47 -5.31 15.91
CA GLU A 186 -4.66 -4.00 15.32
C GLU A 186 -3.43 -3.11 15.54
N ASN A 187 -3.17 -2.24 14.59
CA ASN A 187 -2.04 -1.31 14.55
C ASN A 187 -0.66 -2.00 14.49
N ALA A 188 -0.63 -3.32 14.25
CA ALA A 188 0.62 -4.01 13.98
C ALA A 188 1.28 -3.42 12.73
N VAL A 189 2.59 -3.25 12.80
CA VAL A 189 3.44 -2.78 11.71
C VAL A 189 4.26 -3.94 11.20
N GLY A 190 4.26 -4.15 9.89
CA GLY A 190 5.01 -5.24 9.29
C GLY A 190 5.45 -4.95 7.86
N ILE A 191 6.33 -5.81 7.37
CA ILE A 191 6.87 -5.76 6.00
C ILE A 191 6.43 -7.00 5.23
N GLY A 192 6.02 -6.79 3.98
CA GLY A 192 5.73 -7.85 3.02
C GLY A 192 6.17 -7.44 1.62
N GLY A 193 7.07 -8.23 0.98
CA GLY A 193 7.80 -7.77 -0.18
C GLY A 193 8.67 -6.56 0.20
N ALA A 194 8.56 -5.46 -0.54
CA ALA A 194 9.24 -4.19 -0.26
C ALA A 194 8.31 -3.14 0.40
N TYR A 195 7.16 -3.57 0.91
CA TYR A 195 6.14 -2.68 1.44
C TYR A 195 6.01 -2.81 2.96
N LEU A 196 5.92 -1.66 3.62
CA LEU A 196 5.48 -1.56 5.00
C LEU A 196 3.97 -1.35 5.03
N CYS A 197 3.29 -2.03 5.92
CA CYS A 197 1.86 -1.86 6.16
C CYS A 197 1.58 -1.70 7.65
N VAL A 198 0.58 -0.88 7.97
CA VAL A 198 -0.03 -0.84 9.31
C VAL A 198 -1.39 -1.52 9.24
N TYR A 199 -1.61 -2.51 10.09
CA TYR A 199 -2.89 -3.20 10.20
C TYR A 199 -3.86 -2.33 11.01
N GLY A 200 -4.76 -1.64 10.33
CA GLY A 200 -5.72 -0.74 11.00
C GLY A 200 -6.73 -1.43 11.91
N MET A 201 -6.90 -2.74 11.77
CA MET A 201 -7.85 -3.58 12.51
C MET A 201 -7.25 -4.95 12.78
N GLU A 202 -7.77 -5.67 13.77
CA GLU A 202 -7.46 -7.09 13.95
C GLU A 202 -7.97 -7.93 12.78
N GLY A 203 -7.19 -8.93 12.37
CA GLY A 203 -7.60 -9.82 11.31
C GLY A 203 -6.47 -10.67 10.73
N PRO A 204 -6.72 -11.42 9.66
CA PRO A 204 -5.70 -12.22 9.01
C PRO A 204 -4.60 -11.32 8.41
N GLY A 205 -3.39 -11.86 8.30
CA GLY A 205 -2.28 -11.11 7.71
C GLY A 205 -1.05 -11.95 7.45
N GLY A 206 -0.28 -11.55 6.43
CA GLY A 206 0.88 -12.28 5.96
C GLY A 206 2.22 -11.55 6.10
N TYR A 207 2.25 -10.31 6.59
CA TYR A 207 3.49 -9.56 6.70
C TYR A 207 4.32 -10.02 7.89
N GLN A 208 5.65 -9.90 7.77
CA GLN A 208 6.57 -10.08 8.88
C GLN A 208 6.46 -8.89 9.82
N LEU A 209 6.18 -9.14 11.08
CA LEU A 209 5.85 -8.10 12.05
C LEU A 209 7.12 -7.52 12.67
N MET A 210 7.13 -6.20 12.89
CA MET A 210 8.23 -5.48 13.54
C MET A 210 7.80 -4.83 14.85
N GLY A 211 6.52 -4.64 15.04
CA GLY A 211 6.01 -3.96 16.22
C GLY A 211 4.60 -3.41 16.01
N ARG A 212 4.25 -2.41 16.80
CA ARG A 212 2.90 -1.84 16.83
C ARG A 212 2.93 -0.32 16.95
N THR A 213 2.03 0.35 16.24
CA THR A 213 1.87 1.81 16.33
C THR A 213 0.55 2.20 16.98
N ILE A 214 0.24 3.50 16.95
CA ILE A 214 -1.02 4.03 17.47
C ILE A 214 -2.18 3.67 16.54
N GLN A 215 -3.38 3.84 17.06
CA GLN A 215 -4.61 3.56 16.32
C GLN A 215 -4.72 4.41 15.04
N MET A 216 -4.91 3.74 13.88
CA MET A 216 -5.02 4.38 12.57
C MET A 216 -6.43 4.90 12.27
N TRP A 217 -7.45 4.43 12.99
CA TRP A 217 -8.83 4.77 12.78
C TRP A 217 -9.40 5.67 13.87
N ASN A 218 -10.15 6.70 13.49
CA ASN A 218 -10.94 7.46 14.46
C ASN A 218 -12.24 6.72 14.77
N ARG A 219 -12.25 5.92 15.83
CA ARG A 219 -13.44 5.15 16.28
C ARG A 219 -14.55 6.02 16.81
N TYR A 220 -14.24 7.25 17.20
CA TYR A 220 -15.18 8.15 17.89
C TYR A 220 -15.87 9.13 16.97
N ASN A 221 -15.52 9.19 15.70
CA ASN A 221 -16.16 10.09 14.75
C ASN A 221 -17.50 9.53 14.27
N ARG A 222 -18.57 9.90 14.96
CA ARG A 222 -19.95 9.44 14.69
C ARG A 222 -20.54 9.91 13.36
N GLY A 223 -19.87 10.78 12.62
CA GLY A 223 -20.35 11.33 11.34
C GLY A 223 -19.61 10.78 10.10
N GLY A 224 -18.79 9.77 10.23
CA GLY A 224 -18.05 9.17 9.11
C GLY A 224 -18.91 8.21 8.27
N THR A 225 -18.75 8.24 6.97
CA THR A 225 -19.37 7.32 6.01
C THR A 225 -18.81 5.89 6.08
N PHE A 226 -17.78 5.64 6.89
CA PHE A 226 -17.15 4.33 7.05
C PHE A 226 -17.54 3.71 8.40
N PRO A 227 -17.94 2.44 8.42
CA PRO A 227 -18.05 1.69 9.67
C PRO A 227 -16.69 1.73 10.38
N GLY A 228 -16.62 2.34 11.58
CA GLY A 228 -15.39 2.44 12.36
C GLY A 228 -14.62 3.76 12.27
N GLY A 229 -15.07 4.76 11.49
CA GLY A 229 -14.50 6.11 11.49
C GLY A 229 -13.64 6.44 10.27
N LYS A 230 -13.00 7.60 10.30
CA LYS A 230 -12.09 8.06 9.23
C LYS A 230 -10.65 7.71 9.57
N PRO A 231 -9.80 7.35 8.60
CA PRO A 231 -8.37 7.21 8.83
C PRO A 231 -7.75 8.55 9.27
N TRP A 232 -6.75 8.47 10.14
CA TRP A 232 -6.00 9.65 10.62
C TRP A 232 -5.04 10.22 9.56
N LEU A 233 -4.74 9.44 8.52
CA LEU A 233 -3.77 9.76 7.46
C LEU A 233 -4.44 10.23 6.18
#